data_39224a4d6425732e7d9bf28a90a1f272
#
_entry.id   39224a4d6425732e7d9bf28a90a1f272
#
_cell.length_a   1.000
_cell.length_b   1.000
_cell.length_c   1.000
_cell.angle_alpha   90.00
_cell.angle_beta   90.00
_cell.angle_gamma   90.00
#
_symmetry.space_group_name_H-M   'P 1'
#
loop_
_entity.id
_entity.type
_entity.pdbx_description
1 polymer ?
#
loop_
_entity_poly.entity_id
_entity_poly.type
_entity_poly.pdbx_seq_one_letter_code
_entity_poly.pdbx_strand_id
1 'polypeptide(L)'
;MVLSVLGIKLCTSYGMLIVTLGVLMGLGTGAIAFGLVLSSAISFVGQERSLFLAGLLNASAGMVNFFLAPLLNFSLQHGGVPSTMPRLALIMVLLIPCIRYLTKKDSTIKGGTDVPRLGLGEIQSALGERTYQLLLAGFSTCGFHMVIIESHLFSQFVSYGIPKMEASWAFSFYGIATIAGALLSGYASSRLRKGGLLSFYYGFRALWVLFYLFVLPKTMTTAILFATGLGLTGDATVSPTSGILSGHFPLHQVATLMGLLFFAHQIGGFLSAYLGGLSYQLFGNYTLIWLIDVILCLVASLASYLIREK
;
A
#
# COMPACT_ATOMS: atom_id res chain seq x y z
N MET A 1 8.02 13.50 8.72
CA MET A 1 8.86 12.39 8.25
C MET A 1 10.34 12.56 8.61
N VAL A 2 11.07 13.61 8.13
CA VAL A 2 12.51 13.80 8.47
C VAL A 2 12.77 13.78 9.97
N LEU A 3 11.99 14.56 10.74
CA LEU A 3 12.07 14.61 12.20
C LEU A 3 11.76 13.25 12.85
N SER A 4 10.83 12.49 12.30
CA SER A 4 10.51 11.15 12.77
C SER A 4 11.70 10.21 12.59
N VAL A 5 12.27 10.17 11.38
CA VAL A 5 13.42 9.29 11.08
C VAL A 5 14.64 9.63 11.94
N LEU A 6 14.93 10.91 12.15
CA LEU A 6 16.01 11.35 13.03
C LEU A 6 15.70 11.06 14.51
N GLY A 7 14.44 11.18 14.91
CA GLY A 7 13.97 10.93 16.27
C GLY A 7 14.11 9.47 16.71
N ILE A 8 14.08 8.51 15.79
CA ILE A 8 14.26 7.08 16.11
C ILE A 8 15.56 6.84 16.90
N LYS A 9 16.62 7.55 16.53
CA LYS A 9 17.92 7.45 17.22
C LYS A 9 17.86 7.85 18.70
N LEU A 10 16.91 8.72 19.05
CA LEU A 10 16.77 9.28 20.41
C LEU A 10 15.75 8.48 21.24
N CYS A 11 15.08 7.50 20.63
CA CYS A 11 14.05 6.73 21.33
C CYS A 11 14.68 5.76 22.33
N THR A 12 14.48 6.05 23.61
CA THR A 12 14.90 5.20 24.75
C THR A 12 13.73 4.49 25.42
N SER A 13 12.48 4.84 25.07
CA SER A 13 11.27 4.25 25.63
C SER A 13 10.25 3.90 24.55
N TYR A 14 9.36 2.96 24.89
CA TYR A 14 8.27 2.55 24.01
C TYR A 14 7.34 3.72 23.64
N GLY A 15 7.05 4.60 24.60
CA GLY A 15 6.24 5.81 24.35
C GLY A 15 6.88 6.76 23.34
N MET A 16 8.20 6.94 23.39
CA MET A 16 8.93 7.75 22.42
C MET A 16 8.86 7.13 21.02
N LEU A 17 8.90 5.81 20.87
CA LEU A 17 8.71 5.14 19.59
C LEU A 17 7.29 5.37 19.03
N ILE A 18 6.26 5.28 19.88
CA ILE A 18 4.87 5.58 19.46
C ILE A 18 4.74 7.02 18.95
N VAL A 19 5.30 7.98 19.66
CA VAL A 19 5.25 9.39 19.23
C VAL A 19 6.03 9.60 17.93
N THR A 20 7.23 9.05 17.83
CA THR A 20 8.10 9.27 16.67
C THR A 20 7.59 8.55 15.43
N LEU A 21 7.31 7.25 15.51
CA LEU A 21 6.87 6.44 14.37
C LEU A 21 5.35 6.50 14.18
N GLY A 22 4.57 6.54 15.25
CA GLY A 22 3.12 6.61 15.13
C GLY A 22 2.66 8.01 14.74
N VAL A 23 2.93 9.02 15.57
CA VAL A 23 2.37 10.36 15.37
C VAL A 23 3.15 11.16 14.33
N LEU A 24 4.46 11.36 14.51
CA LEU A 24 5.24 12.22 13.60
C LEU A 24 5.39 11.63 12.19
N MET A 25 5.60 10.32 12.08
CA MET A 25 5.65 9.67 10.77
C MET A 25 4.25 9.66 10.14
N GLY A 26 3.21 9.30 10.89
CA GLY A 26 1.82 9.28 10.41
C GLY A 26 1.35 10.64 9.89
N LEU A 27 1.61 11.73 10.61
CA LEU A 27 1.33 13.10 10.14
C LEU A 27 2.12 13.43 8.87
N GLY A 28 3.39 13.03 8.83
CA GLY A 28 4.25 13.27 7.67
C GLY A 28 3.80 12.50 6.42
N THR A 29 3.38 11.24 6.55
CA THR A 29 2.86 10.43 5.43
C THR A 29 1.48 10.91 4.99
N GLY A 30 0.61 11.31 5.92
CA GLY A 30 -0.69 11.90 5.61
C GLY A 30 -0.58 13.19 4.79
N ALA A 31 0.42 14.04 5.08
CA ALA A 31 0.67 15.26 4.32
C ALA A 31 1.12 15.04 2.86
N ILE A 32 1.64 13.86 2.53
CA ILE A 32 2.02 13.46 1.17
C ILE A 32 1.19 12.26 0.68
N ALA A 33 -0.04 12.15 1.17
CA ALA A 33 -0.93 11.06 0.78
C ALA A 33 -1.11 10.98 -0.74
N PHE A 34 -1.22 9.75 -1.25
CA PHE A 34 -1.33 9.44 -2.67
C PHE A 34 -2.34 10.32 -3.41
N GLY A 35 -3.52 10.54 -2.84
CA GLY A 35 -4.56 11.37 -3.45
C GLY A 35 -4.16 12.83 -3.64
N LEU A 36 -3.41 13.42 -2.70
CA LEU A 36 -2.90 14.79 -2.82
C LEU A 36 -1.82 14.89 -3.92
N VAL A 37 -0.89 13.95 -3.93
CA VAL A 37 0.16 13.91 -4.96
C VAL A 37 -0.44 13.68 -6.34
N LEU A 38 -1.40 12.76 -6.45
CA LEU A 38 -2.09 12.48 -7.71
C LEU A 38 -2.87 13.68 -8.22
N SER A 39 -3.64 14.36 -7.36
CA SER A 39 -4.40 15.55 -7.75
C SER A 39 -3.49 16.68 -8.23
N SER A 40 -2.39 16.93 -7.52
CA SER A 40 -1.38 17.89 -7.96
C SER A 40 -0.75 17.49 -9.31
N ALA A 41 -0.41 16.22 -9.50
CA ALA A 41 0.15 15.74 -10.75
C ALA A 41 -0.83 15.88 -11.93
N ILE A 42 -2.12 15.60 -11.72
CA ILE A 42 -3.18 15.77 -12.73
C ILE A 42 -3.31 17.24 -13.14
N SER A 43 -3.17 18.19 -12.22
CA SER A 43 -3.23 19.62 -12.54
C SER A 43 -2.14 20.07 -13.53
N PHE A 44 -1.01 19.36 -13.60
CA PHE A 44 0.08 19.63 -14.55
C PHE A 44 -0.08 18.94 -15.91
N VAL A 45 -0.61 17.72 -15.91
CA VAL A 45 -0.58 16.84 -17.10
C VAL A 45 -1.94 16.74 -17.78
N GLY A 46 -3.00 17.13 -17.07
CA GLY A 46 -4.39 17.08 -17.55
C GLY A 46 -5.12 15.80 -17.14
N GLN A 47 -6.44 15.90 -17.07
CA GLN A 47 -7.34 14.84 -16.61
C GLN A 47 -7.30 13.59 -17.51
N GLU A 48 -7.04 13.76 -18.80
CA GLU A 48 -6.98 12.65 -19.77
C GLU A 48 -5.90 11.61 -19.43
N ARG A 49 -4.85 12.02 -18.72
CA ARG A 49 -3.72 11.15 -18.34
C ARG A 49 -3.76 10.71 -16.88
N SER A 50 -4.86 10.95 -16.18
CA SER A 50 -5.00 10.66 -14.75
C SER A 50 -4.77 9.19 -14.38
N LEU A 51 -5.29 8.26 -15.17
CA LEU A 51 -5.10 6.82 -14.97
C LEU A 51 -3.63 6.40 -15.17
N PHE A 52 -2.97 6.95 -16.18
CA PHE A 52 -1.54 6.71 -16.41
C PHE A 52 -0.69 7.26 -15.27
N LEU A 53 -1.00 8.46 -14.78
CA LEU A 53 -0.31 9.06 -13.63
C LEU A 53 -0.51 8.26 -12.36
N ALA A 54 -1.73 7.79 -12.10
CA ALA A 54 -2.00 6.92 -10.95
C ALA A 54 -1.18 5.63 -11.02
N GLY A 55 -1.11 5.00 -12.20
CA GLY A 55 -0.26 3.83 -12.43
C GLY A 55 1.22 4.12 -12.23
N LEU A 56 1.71 5.26 -12.72
CA LEU A 56 3.12 5.67 -12.57
C LEU A 56 3.48 5.96 -11.11
N LEU A 57 2.60 6.62 -10.36
CA LEU A 57 2.79 6.88 -8.94
C LEU A 57 2.81 5.59 -8.13
N ASN A 58 1.90 4.65 -8.39
CA ASN A 58 1.93 3.33 -7.76
C ASN A 58 3.19 2.55 -8.12
N ALA A 59 3.59 2.57 -9.40
CA ALA A 59 4.81 1.92 -9.85
C ALA A 59 6.08 2.50 -9.16
N SER A 60 6.07 3.80 -8.81
CA SER A 60 7.21 4.42 -8.11
C SER A 60 7.43 3.81 -6.72
N ALA A 61 6.39 3.37 -6.02
CA ALA A 61 6.51 2.67 -4.73
C ALA A 61 7.25 1.34 -4.89
N GLY A 62 6.91 0.56 -5.92
CA GLY A 62 7.62 -0.68 -6.24
C GLY A 62 9.10 -0.45 -6.59
N MET A 63 9.42 0.63 -7.30
CA MET A 63 10.79 1.00 -7.62
C MET A 63 11.59 1.35 -6.37
N VAL A 64 10.99 2.09 -5.43
CA VAL A 64 11.63 2.39 -4.13
C VAL A 64 11.90 1.10 -3.36
N ASN A 65 10.96 0.19 -3.28
CA ASN A 65 11.14 -1.10 -2.59
C ASN A 65 12.26 -1.92 -3.23
N PHE A 66 12.38 -1.92 -4.55
CA PHE A 66 13.44 -2.65 -5.25
C PHE A 66 14.84 -2.20 -4.86
N PHE A 67 15.10 -0.90 -4.82
CA PHE A 67 16.42 -0.37 -4.49
C PHE A 67 16.64 -0.18 -2.99
N LEU A 68 15.60 0.26 -2.28
CA LEU A 68 15.75 0.69 -0.89
C LEU A 68 15.90 -0.49 0.06
N ALA A 69 15.24 -1.62 -0.16
CA ALA A 69 15.30 -2.76 0.75
C ALA A 69 16.72 -3.33 0.92
N PRO A 70 17.46 -3.69 -0.16
CA PRO A 70 18.83 -4.16 -0.02
C PRO A 70 19.81 -3.07 0.45
N LEU A 71 19.62 -1.80 0.02
CA LEU A 71 20.44 -0.68 0.46
C LEU A 71 20.29 -0.42 1.97
N LEU A 72 19.07 -0.47 2.48
CA LEU A 72 18.80 -0.34 3.92
C LEU A 72 19.40 -1.48 4.71
N ASN A 73 19.21 -2.72 4.26
CA ASN A 73 19.79 -3.87 4.93
C ASN A 73 21.33 -3.78 4.96
N PHE A 74 21.96 -3.44 3.85
CA PHE A 74 23.41 -3.20 3.79
C PHE A 74 23.85 -2.10 4.77
N SER A 75 23.17 -0.96 4.77
CA SER A 75 23.48 0.17 5.65
C SER A 75 23.32 -0.20 7.14
N LEU A 76 22.25 -0.96 7.48
CA LEU A 76 22.01 -1.41 8.84
C LEU A 76 23.05 -2.42 9.33
N GLN A 77 23.50 -3.34 8.47
CA GLN A 77 24.52 -4.33 8.82
C GLN A 77 25.88 -3.69 9.10
N HIS A 78 26.28 -2.65 8.34
CA HIS A 78 27.59 -2.02 8.47
C HIS A 78 27.63 -0.84 9.43
N GLY A 79 26.55 -0.15 9.64
CA GLY A 79 26.53 1.08 10.44
C GLY A 79 25.45 1.16 11.50
N GLY A 80 24.60 0.15 11.59
CA GLY A 80 23.47 0.12 12.52
C GLY A 80 22.45 1.25 12.31
N VAL A 81 21.49 1.34 13.22
CA VAL A 81 20.45 2.39 13.22
C VAL A 81 21.04 3.80 13.35
N PRO A 82 22.07 4.07 14.20
CA PRO A 82 22.59 5.41 14.40
C PRO A 82 23.17 6.08 13.16
N SER A 83 23.69 5.30 12.20
CA SER A 83 24.25 5.84 10.95
C SER A 83 23.28 5.76 9.77
N THR A 84 22.35 4.81 9.78
CA THR A 84 21.40 4.60 8.69
C THR A 84 20.30 5.66 8.71
N MET A 85 19.76 6.01 9.89
CA MET A 85 18.66 6.98 10.00
C MET A 85 19.06 8.39 9.49
N PRO A 86 20.24 8.96 9.82
CA PRO A 86 20.65 10.24 9.23
C PRO A 86 20.82 10.21 7.71
N ARG A 87 21.29 9.10 7.13
CA ARG A 87 21.41 8.95 5.66
C ARG A 87 20.05 8.96 4.99
N LEU A 88 19.07 8.26 5.55
CA LEU A 88 17.67 8.32 5.08
C LEU A 88 17.08 9.72 5.20
N ALA A 89 17.30 10.39 6.33
CA ALA A 89 16.85 11.75 6.53
C ALA A 89 17.45 12.71 5.50
N LEU A 90 18.75 12.54 5.16
CA LEU A 90 19.40 13.32 4.13
C LEU A 90 18.75 13.13 2.75
N ILE A 91 18.44 11.90 2.35
CA ILE A 91 17.73 11.61 1.11
C ILE A 91 16.38 12.34 1.09
N MET A 92 15.62 12.27 2.19
CA MET A 92 14.33 12.97 2.30
C MET A 92 14.47 14.50 2.19
N VAL A 93 15.53 15.07 2.79
CA VAL A 93 15.81 16.53 2.71
C VAL A 93 16.15 16.93 1.28
N LEU A 94 16.91 16.10 0.55
CA LEU A 94 17.27 16.36 -0.85
C LEU A 94 16.05 16.34 -1.79
N LEU A 95 14.92 15.74 -1.39
CA LEU A 95 13.67 15.77 -2.14
C LEU A 95 12.84 17.06 -1.91
N ILE A 96 13.13 17.85 -0.86
CA ILE A 96 12.38 19.08 -0.55
C ILE A 96 12.39 20.11 -1.70
N PRO A 97 13.51 20.37 -2.40
CA PRO A 97 13.50 21.27 -3.55
C PRO A 97 12.54 20.83 -4.67
N CYS A 98 12.45 19.51 -4.93
CA CYS A 98 11.53 18.96 -5.93
C CYS A 98 10.06 19.24 -5.53
N ILE A 99 9.72 19.02 -4.25
CA ILE A 99 8.37 19.31 -3.73
C ILE A 99 8.07 20.80 -3.86
N ARG A 100 9.01 21.67 -3.48
CA ARG A 100 8.84 23.14 -3.60
C ARG A 100 8.65 23.58 -5.04
N TYR A 101 9.37 22.98 -5.97
CA TYR A 101 9.22 23.28 -7.40
C TYR A 101 7.81 22.92 -7.90
N LEU A 102 7.32 21.75 -7.54
CA LEU A 102 5.98 21.29 -7.90
C LEU A 102 4.90 22.20 -7.30
N THR A 103 4.95 22.48 -6.00
CA THR A 103 3.94 23.31 -5.33
C THR A 103 3.94 24.78 -5.79
N LYS A 104 5.10 25.34 -6.14
CA LYS A 104 5.18 26.71 -6.67
C LYS A 104 4.47 26.84 -8.03
N LYS A 105 4.55 25.83 -8.86
CA LYS A 105 3.89 25.80 -10.17
C LYS A 105 2.38 25.59 -10.03
N ASP A 106 1.95 24.80 -9.05
CA ASP A 106 0.54 24.57 -8.75
C ASP A 106 -0.18 25.87 -8.30
N SER A 107 0.48 26.71 -7.52
CA SER A 107 -0.05 28.01 -7.09
C SER A 107 -0.26 29.02 -8.22
N THR A 108 0.32 28.81 -9.41
CA THR A 108 0.13 29.64 -10.60
C THR A 108 -1.06 29.20 -11.45
N ILE A 109 -1.56 27.99 -11.23
CA ILE A 109 -2.79 27.48 -11.84
C ILE A 109 -3.96 28.02 -11.00
N LYS A 110 -4.34 29.29 -11.20
CA LYS A 110 -5.57 29.88 -10.71
C LYS A 110 -6.77 29.18 -11.33
N GLY A 111 -7.18 28.12 -10.76
CA GLY A 111 -8.35 27.34 -11.08
C GLY A 111 -8.78 26.62 -9.82
N GLY A 112 -8.98 27.37 -8.75
CA GLY A 112 -9.82 26.90 -7.67
C GLY A 112 -11.20 26.63 -8.26
N THR A 113 -11.38 25.45 -8.84
CA THR A 113 -12.73 24.92 -8.91
C THR A 113 -13.16 24.86 -7.46
N ASP A 114 -14.20 25.60 -7.09
CA ASP A 114 -15.00 25.32 -5.91
C ASP A 114 -15.46 23.88 -6.03
N VAL A 115 -14.59 22.95 -5.57
CA VAL A 115 -14.99 21.56 -5.46
C VAL A 115 -16.06 21.57 -4.38
N PRO A 116 -17.32 21.29 -4.71
CA PRO A 116 -18.40 21.31 -3.74
C PRO A 116 -17.97 20.41 -2.58
N ARG A 117 -17.92 20.97 -1.38
CA ARG A 117 -17.61 20.18 -0.19
C ARG A 117 -18.71 19.16 -0.02
N LEU A 118 -18.34 17.89 -0.02
CA LEU A 118 -19.31 16.82 0.23
C LEU A 118 -20.01 17.06 1.55
N GLY A 119 -21.33 17.15 1.53
CA GLY A 119 -22.14 17.22 2.72
C GLY A 119 -22.13 15.88 3.47
N LEU A 120 -22.27 15.90 4.80
CA LEU A 120 -22.36 14.68 5.61
C LEU A 120 -23.47 13.73 5.12
N GLY A 121 -24.59 14.26 4.62
CA GLY A 121 -25.68 13.45 4.06
C GLY A 121 -25.30 12.67 2.81
N GLU A 122 -24.45 13.25 1.94
CA GLU A 122 -23.96 12.56 0.73
C GLU A 122 -23.01 11.41 1.10
N ILE A 123 -22.15 11.65 2.12
CA ILE A 123 -21.28 10.59 2.65
C ILE A 123 -22.10 9.45 3.24
N GLN A 124 -23.13 9.76 4.05
CA GLN A 124 -24.02 8.75 4.62
C GLN A 124 -24.76 7.97 3.54
N SER A 125 -25.23 8.64 2.49
CA SER A 125 -25.86 7.99 1.35
C SER A 125 -24.91 7.02 0.66
N ALA A 126 -23.67 7.43 0.40
CA ALA A 126 -22.66 6.58 -0.22
C ALA A 126 -22.30 5.37 0.66
N LEU A 127 -22.18 5.57 1.99
CA LEU A 127 -21.93 4.48 2.94
C LEU A 127 -23.10 3.47 3.00
N GLY A 128 -24.33 3.89 2.67
CA GLY A 128 -25.51 3.04 2.53
C GLY A 128 -25.53 2.23 1.23
N GLU A 129 -24.79 2.64 0.22
CA GLU A 129 -24.75 1.96 -1.08
C GLU A 129 -24.00 0.63 -1.01
N ARG A 130 -24.69 -0.44 -1.46
CA ARG A 130 -24.13 -1.80 -1.41
C ARG A 130 -22.78 -1.92 -2.13
N THR A 131 -22.65 -1.30 -3.29
CA THR A 131 -21.39 -1.30 -4.07
C THR A 131 -20.24 -0.69 -3.26
N TYR A 132 -20.49 0.41 -2.56
CA TYR A 132 -19.47 1.07 -1.75
C TYR A 132 -19.09 0.22 -0.52
N GLN A 133 -20.06 -0.43 0.14
CA GLN A 133 -19.80 -1.35 1.26
C GLN A 133 -18.92 -2.53 0.83
N LEU A 134 -19.20 -3.11 -0.35
CA LEU A 134 -18.39 -4.20 -0.91
C LEU A 134 -16.96 -3.72 -1.25
N LEU A 135 -16.81 -2.49 -1.77
CA LEU A 135 -15.50 -1.89 -1.98
C LEU A 135 -14.75 -1.61 -0.66
N LEU A 136 -15.44 -1.14 0.38
CA LEU A 136 -14.85 -0.94 1.71
C LEU A 136 -14.31 -2.26 2.27
N ALA A 137 -15.09 -3.33 2.22
CA ALA A 137 -14.66 -4.66 2.67
C ALA A 137 -13.43 -5.15 1.89
N GLY A 138 -13.44 -5.06 0.55
CA GLY A 138 -12.32 -5.46 -0.28
C GLY A 138 -11.07 -4.60 -0.03
N PHE A 139 -11.22 -3.28 0.04
CA PHE A 139 -10.09 -2.38 0.17
C PHE A 139 -9.48 -2.36 1.58
N SER A 140 -10.27 -2.58 2.64
CA SER A 140 -9.74 -2.81 3.99
C SER A 140 -8.95 -4.12 4.07
N THR A 141 -9.42 -5.19 3.41
CA THR A 141 -8.65 -6.44 3.27
C THR A 141 -7.36 -6.22 2.51
N CYS A 142 -7.36 -5.39 1.47
CA CYS A 142 -6.14 -5.02 0.76
C CYS A 142 -5.11 -4.41 1.72
N GLY A 143 -5.52 -3.46 2.57
CA GLY A 143 -4.65 -2.87 3.58
C GLY A 143 -4.10 -3.88 4.57
N PHE A 144 -4.94 -4.79 5.02
CA PHE A 144 -4.53 -5.89 5.89
C PHE A 144 -3.42 -6.73 5.22
N HIS A 145 -3.63 -7.17 3.99
CA HIS A 145 -2.68 -7.96 3.22
C HIS A 145 -1.35 -7.23 2.97
N MET A 146 -1.43 -5.96 2.52
CA MET A 146 -0.23 -5.17 2.18
C MET A 146 0.67 -4.95 3.39
N VAL A 147 0.09 -4.64 4.55
CA VAL A 147 0.87 -4.37 5.74
C VAL A 147 1.46 -5.63 6.39
N ILE A 148 0.87 -6.83 6.19
CA ILE A 148 1.57 -8.09 6.53
C ILE A 148 2.89 -8.17 5.77
N ILE A 149 2.86 -7.88 4.47
CA ILE A 149 4.05 -7.92 3.62
C ILE A 149 5.09 -6.91 4.10
N GLU A 150 4.68 -5.67 4.27
CA GLU A 150 5.58 -4.57 4.63
C GLU A 150 6.20 -4.73 6.03
N SER A 151 5.42 -5.25 7.00
CA SER A 151 5.84 -5.31 8.39
C SER A 151 6.46 -6.66 8.78
N HIS A 152 6.04 -7.76 8.17
CA HIS A 152 6.35 -9.09 8.71
C HIS A 152 7.02 -10.04 7.71
N LEU A 153 6.86 -9.86 6.39
CA LEU A 153 7.38 -10.82 5.41
C LEU A 153 8.90 -10.98 5.47
N PHE A 154 9.64 -9.88 5.63
CA PHE A 154 11.09 -9.92 5.79
C PHE A 154 11.49 -10.74 7.03
N SER A 155 10.89 -10.46 8.18
CA SER A 155 11.14 -11.17 9.43
C SER A 155 10.75 -12.64 9.34
N GLN A 156 9.69 -12.96 8.61
CA GLN A 156 9.28 -14.34 8.35
C GLN A 156 10.33 -15.10 7.54
N PHE A 157 10.86 -14.51 6.48
CA PHE A 157 11.93 -15.15 5.69
C PHE A 157 13.17 -15.40 6.54
N VAL A 158 13.57 -14.43 7.37
CA VAL A 158 14.68 -14.61 8.30
C VAL A 158 14.38 -15.70 9.32
N SER A 159 13.15 -15.83 9.82
CA SER A 159 12.75 -16.90 10.76
C SER A 159 12.81 -18.30 10.14
N TYR A 160 12.73 -18.41 8.82
CA TYR A 160 12.93 -19.66 8.08
C TYR A 160 14.42 -20.00 7.85
N GLY A 161 15.34 -19.19 8.39
CA GLY A 161 16.78 -19.38 8.20
C GLY A 161 17.35 -18.75 6.94
N ILE A 162 16.58 -17.97 6.18
CA ILE A 162 17.06 -17.26 5.00
C ILE A 162 17.94 -16.08 5.48
N PRO A 163 19.19 -15.94 5.00
CA PRO A 163 20.06 -14.84 5.38
C PRO A 163 19.42 -13.47 5.08
N LYS A 164 19.68 -12.48 5.93
CA LYS A 164 19.05 -11.15 5.84
C LYS A 164 19.22 -10.47 4.48
N MET A 165 20.41 -10.61 3.87
CA MET A 165 20.68 -10.04 2.55
C MET A 165 19.80 -10.69 1.47
N GLU A 166 19.66 -12.01 1.51
CA GLU A 166 18.84 -12.76 0.58
C GLU A 166 17.35 -12.46 0.79
N ALA A 167 16.89 -12.35 2.02
CA ALA A 167 15.53 -11.92 2.35
C ALA A 167 15.22 -10.50 1.82
N SER A 168 16.19 -9.58 1.83
CA SER A 168 16.02 -8.25 1.24
C SER A 168 15.93 -8.28 -0.29
N TRP A 169 16.63 -9.20 -0.96
CA TRP A 169 16.47 -9.41 -2.39
C TRP A 169 15.07 -9.94 -2.75
N ALA A 170 14.50 -10.84 -1.95
CA ALA A 170 13.10 -11.24 -2.15
C ALA A 170 12.12 -10.05 -2.12
N PHE A 171 12.37 -9.08 -1.23
CA PHE A 171 11.62 -7.81 -1.19
C PHE A 171 11.84 -6.95 -2.44
N SER A 172 13.02 -6.97 -3.03
CA SER A 172 13.29 -6.29 -4.30
C SER A 172 12.47 -6.87 -5.45
N PHE A 173 12.36 -8.20 -5.54
CA PHE A 173 11.51 -8.87 -6.52
C PHE A 173 10.03 -8.56 -6.30
N TYR A 174 9.58 -8.47 -5.04
CA TYR A 174 8.25 -7.95 -4.72
C TYR A 174 8.03 -6.55 -5.34
N GLY A 175 8.98 -5.62 -5.15
CA GLY A 175 8.89 -4.27 -5.69
C GLY A 175 8.76 -4.22 -7.22
N ILE A 176 9.58 -4.98 -7.95
CA ILE A 176 9.49 -5.07 -9.43
C ILE A 176 8.13 -5.66 -9.84
N ALA A 177 7.70 -6.73 -9.17
CA ALA A 177 6.44 -7.38 -9.48
C ALA A 177 5.23 -6.45 -9.22
N THR A 178 5.31 -5.60 -8.20
CA THR A 178 4.29 -4.58 -7.90
C THR A 178 4.14 -3.57 -9.05
N ILE A 179 5.26 -3.14 -9.65
CA ILE A 179 5.24 -2.27 -10.84
C ILE A 179 4.50 -2.97 -11.99
N ALA A 180 4.92 -4.19 -12.30
CA ALA A 180 4.31 -4.97 -13.39
C ALA A 180 2.82 -5.21 -13.13
N GLY A 181 2.46 -5.61 -11.92
CA GLY A 181 1.07 -5.85 -11.50
C GLY A 181 0.18 -4.62 -11.62
N ALA A 182 0.65 -3.46 -11.16
CA ALA A 182 -0.09 -2.20 -11.23
C ALA A 182 -0.34 -1.77 -12.68
N LEU A 183 0.67 -1.86 -13.56
CA LEU A 183 0.55 -1.50 -14.98
C LEU A 183 -0.39 -2.47 -15.72
N LEU A 184 -0.22 -3.77 -15.51
CA LEU A 184 -1.09 -4.79 -16.10
C LEU A 184 -2.53 -4.63 -15.63
N SER A 185 -2.74 -4.34 -14.37
CA SER A 185 -4.08 -4.10 -13.80
C SER A 185 -4.73 -2.84 -14.38
N GLY A 186 -3.97 -1.75 -14.56
CA GLY A 186 -4.47 -0.54 -15.21
C GLY A 186 -4.98 -0.84 -16.62
N TYR A 187 -4.21 -1.59 -17.40
CA TYR A 187 -4.61 -2.04 -18.74
C TYR A 187 -5.82 -2.97 -18.71
N ALA A 188 -5.81 -3.98 -17.83
CA ALA A 188 -6.91 -4.95 -17.71
C ALA A 188 -8.21 -4.27 -17.25
N SER A 189 -8.15 -3.29 -16.35
CA SER A 189 -9.30 -2.54 -15.84
C SER A 189 -10.04 -1.74 -16.92
N SER A 190 -9.36 -1.38 -18.03
CA SER A 190 -10.00 -0.71 -19.15
C SER A 190 -10.74 -1.66 -20.10
N ARG A 191 -10.52 -2.97 -19.99
CA ARG A 191 -11.03 -3.98 -20.93
C ARG A 191 -11.90 -5.06 -20.29
N LEU A 192 -11.71 -5.32 -19.02
CA LEU A 192 -12.38 -6.39 -18.29
C LEU A 192 -13.33 -5.83 -17.24
N ARG A 193 -14.27 -6.66 -16.81
CA ARG A 193 -15.14 -6.34 -15.67
C ARG A 193 -14.29 -6.17 -14.41
N LYS A 194 -14.33 -4.98 -13.81
CA LYS A 194 -13.46 -4.58 -12.70
C LYS A 194 -13.74 -5.37 -11.42
N GLY A 195 -15.02 -5.65 -11.12
CA GLY A 195 -15.41 -6.52 -10.00
C GLY A 195 -14.90 -7.95 -10.15
N GLY A 196 -14.92 -8.49 -11.37
CA GLY A 196 -14.31 -9.80 -11.68
C GLY A 196 -12.79 -9.79 -11.51
N LEU A 197 -12.14 -8.69 -11.93
CA LEU A 197 -10.70 -8.52 -11.81
C LEU A 197 -10.27 -8.42 -10.33
N LEU A 198 -11.01 -7.66 -9.50
CA LEU A 198 -10.79 -7.61 -8.05
C LEU A 198 -10.97 -8.99 -7.41
N SER A 199 -12.03 -9.69 -7.78
CA SER A 199 -12.30 -11.04 -7.29
C SER A 199 -11.14 -11.99 -7.61
N PHE A 200 -10.61 -11.92 -8.83
CA PHE A 200 -9.43 -12.69 -9.23
C PHE A 200 -8.20 -12.35 -8.37
N TYR A 201 -7.89 -11.08 -8.15
CA TYR A 201 -6.73 -10.69 -7.37
C TYR A 201 -6.82 -11.18 -5.92
N TYR A 202 -7.94 -10.99 -5.25
CA TYR A 202 -8.13 -11.47 -3.88
C TYR A 202 -8.14 -13.00 -3.80
N GLY A 203 -8.81 -13.68 -4.73
CA GLY A 203 -8.81 -15.15 -4.81
C GLY A 203 -7.41 -15.71 -5.04
N PHE A 204 -6.65 -15.12 -5.97
CA PHE A 204 -5.26 -15.50 -6.22
C PHE A 204 -4.39 -15.34 -4.96
N ARG A 205 -4.50 -14.22 -4.23
CA ARG A 205 -3.75 -14.01 -2.98
C ARG A 205 -4.02 -15.11 -1.98
N ALA A 206 -5.29 -15.44 -1.73
CA ALA A 206 -5.66 -16.49 -0.80
C ALA A 206 -5.03 -17.84 -1.18
N LEU A 207 -5.16 -18.25 -2.44
CA LEU A 207 -4.60 -19.51 -2.93
C LEU A 207 -3.07 -19.50 -2.92
N TRP A 208 -2.44 -18.37 -3.28
CA TRP A 208 -0.99 -18.24 -3.34
C TRP A 208 -0.35 -18.31 -1.95
N VAL A 209 -0.98 -17.69 -0.96
CA VAL A 209 -0.56 -17.77 0.45
C VAL A 209 -0.68 -19.21 0.96
N LEU A 210 -1.81 -19.89 0.73
CA LEU A 210 -1.98 -21.29 1.12
C LEU A 210 -0.94 -22.20 0.45
N PHE A 211 -0.71 -22.01 -0.85
CA PHE A 211 0.26 -22.79 -1.59
C PHE A 211 1.68 -22.58 -1.03
N TYR A 212 2.06 -21.34 -0.72
CA TYR A 212 3.35 -21.09 -0.10
C TYR A 212 3.44 -21.69 1.30
N LEU A 213 2.43 -21.53 2.15
CA LEU A 213 2.50 -22.00 3.52
C LEU A 213 2.61 -23.52 3.64
N PHE A 214 1.87 -24.26 2.84
CA PHE A 214 1.67 -25.70 3.03
C PHE A 214 2.32 -26.59 1.97
N VAL A 215 2.65 -26.08 0.79
CA VAL A 215 3.16 -26.89 -0.31
C VAL A 215 4.63 -26.59 -0.60
N LEU A 216 5.02 -25.32 -0.61
CA LEU A 216 6.37 -24.95 -1.01
C LEU A 216 7.38 -25.10 0.13
N PRO A 217 8.59 -25.64 -0.14
CA PRO A 217 9.70 -25.61 0.84
C PRO A 217 10.11 -24.15 1.14
N LYS A 218 10.67 -23.91 2.34
CA LYS A 218 11.06 -22.57 2.79
C LYS A 218 12.51 -22.26 2.37
N THR A 219 12.72 -22.08 1.07
CA THR A 219 14.02 -21.78 0.47
C THR A 219 14.04 -20.36 -0.09
N MET A 220 15.23 -19.84 -0.41
CA MET A 220 15.39 -18.55 -1.07
C MET A 220 14.60 -18.44 -2.38
N THR A 221 14.66 -19.48 -3.22
CA THR A 221 13.94 -19.49 -4.50
C THR A 221 12.43 -19.39 -4.31
N THR A 222 11.87 -20.15 -3.38
CA THR A 222 10.43 -20.11 -3.09
C THR A 222 10.01 -18.82 -2.37
N ALA A 223 10.89 -18.22 -1.58
CA ALA A 223 10.66 -16.90 -0.99
C ALA A 223 10.59 -15.79 -2.07
N ILE A 224 11.50 -15.80 -3.05
CA ILE A 224 11.44 -14.89 -4.20
C ILE A 224 10.17 -15.13 -5.00
N LEU A 225 9.84 -16.38 -5.31
CA LEU A 225 8.64 -16.73 -6.05
C LEU A 225 7.37 -16.24 -5.31
N PHE A 226 7.32 -16.47 -4.00
CA PHE A 226 6.21 -16.02 -3.15
C PHE A 226 6.08 -14.50 -3.15
N ALA A 227 7.17 -13.78 -2.90
CA ALA A 227 7.21 -12.32 -2.90
C ALA A 227 6.81 -11.75 -4.28
N THR A 228 7.27 -12.36 -5.38
CA THR A 228 6.89 -11.97 -6.75
C THR A 228 5.39 -12.12 -6.98
N GLY A 229 4.79 -13.24 -6.60
CA GLY A 229 3.35 -13.47 -6.73
C GLY A 229 2.50 -12.49 -5.90
N LEU A 230 2.97 -12.17 -4.68
CA LEU A 230 2.34 -11.14 -3.85
C LEU A 230 2.42 -9.76 -4.50
N GLY A 231 3.59 -9.40 -5.05
CA GLY A 231 3.80 -8.12 -5.73
C GLY A 231 2.89 -7.93 -6.94
N LEU A 232 2.74 -8.96 -7.78
CA LEU A 232 1.87 -8.89 -8.98
C LEU A 232 0.42 -8.53 -8.66
N THR A 233 -0.05 -8.80 -7.45
CA THR A 233 -1.43 -8.52 -7.04
C THR A 233 -1.55 -7.38 -6.01
N GLY A 234 -0.45 -6.94 -5.39
CA GLY A 234 -0.43 -5.96 -4.31
C GLY A 234 -1.18 -4.68 -4.67
N ASP A 235 -0.58 -3.81 -5.47
CA ASP A 235 -1.19 -2.55 -5.90
C ASP A 235 -2.18 -2.73 -7.07
N ALA A 236 -2.31 -3.93 -7.61
CA ALA A 236 -3.18 -4.22 -8.74
C ALA A 236 -4.67 -3.95 -8.46
N THR A 237 -5.09 -3.93 -7.19
CA THR A 237 -6.47 -3.67 -6.78
C THR A 237 -6.89 -2.20 -6.85
N VAL A 238 -5.95 -1.26 -6.89
CA VAL A 238 -6.23 0.19 -6.86
C VAL A 238 -6.94 0.66 -8.12
N SER A 239 -6.46 0.25 -9.30
CA SER A 239 -7.04 0.67 -10.59
C SER A 239 -8.50 0.22 -10.76
N PRO A 240 -8.87 -1.05 -10.58
CA PRO A 240 -10.26 -1.46 -10.72
C PRO A 240 -11.16 -0.87 -9.62
N THR A 241 -10.67 -0.68 -8.39
CA THR A 241 -11.41 -0.03 -7.30
C THR A 241 -11.77 1.41 -7.66
N SER A 242 -10.78 2.20 -8.10
CA SER A 242 -11.02 3.58 -8.53
C SER A 242 -11.95 3.66 -9.74
N GLY A 243 -11.83 2.71 -10.67
CA GLY A 243 -12.68 2.61 -11.84
C GLY A 243 -14.15 2.30 -11.50
N ILE A 244 -14.42 1.41 -10.55
CA ILE A 244 -15.78 1.15 -10.07
C ILE A 244 -16.34 2.38 -9.36
N LEU A 245 -15.54 3.01 -8.50
CA LEU A 245 -15.95 4.21 -7.76
C LEU A 245 -16.35 5.34 -8.72
N SER A 246 -15.51 5.62 -9.72
CA SER A 246 -15.75 6.67 -10.71
C SER A 246 -16.94 6.38 -11.64
N GLY A 247 -17.28 5.11 -11.84
CA GLY A 247 -18.45 4.70 -12.61
C GLY A 247 -19.78 4.74 -11.84
N HIS A 248 -19.71 4.69 -10.50
CA HIS A 248 -20.90 4.62 -9.64
C HIS A 248 -21.28 5.96 -9.02
N PHE A 249 -20.30 6.81 -8.72
CA PHE A 249 -20.48 8.05 -7.98
C PHE A 249 -20.13 9.28 -8.83
N PRO A 250 -20.81 10.42 -8.63
CA PRO A 250 -20.47 11.67 -9.28
C PRO A 250 -19.01 12.06 -9.03
N LEU A 251 -18.36 12.68 -10.03
CA LEU A 251 -16.94 12.99 -10.00
C LEU A 251 -16.51 13.82 -8.76
N HIS A 252 -17.36 14.75 -8.31
CA HIS A 252 -17.09 15.59 -7.13
C HIS A 252 -17.04 14.77 -5.81
N GLN A 253 -17.63 13.57 -5.77
CA GLN A 253 -17.64 12.68 -4.61
C GLN A 253 -16.45 11.71 -4.60
N VAL A 254 -15.91 11.37 -5.77
CA VAL A 254 -14.91 10.30 -5.95
C VAL A 254 -13.67 10.51 -5.07
N ALA A 255 -13.16 11.74 -5.00
CA ALA A 255 -11.96 12.02 -4.20
C ALA A 255 -12.17 11.75 -2.70
N THR A 256 -13.28 12.20 -2.14
CA THR A 256 -13.61 11.99 -0.72
C THR A 256 -13.90 10.51 -0.42
N LEU A 257 -14.68 9.87 -1.28
CA LEU A 257 -15.02 8.45 -1.12
C LEU A 257 -13.76 7.57 -1.27
N MET A 258 -12.86 7.88 -2.18
CA MET A 258 -11.56 7.20 -2.27
C MET A 258 -10.71 7.43 -1.03
N GLY A 259 -10.73 8.62 -0.45
CA GLY A 259 -10.07 8.91 0.83
C GLY A 259 -10.60 8.05 1.98
N LEU A 260 -11.90 7.81 2.05
CA LEU A 260 -12.51 6.92 3.04
C LEU A 260 -12.16 5.45 2.79
N LEU A 261 -12.04 5.01 1.54
CA LEU A 261 -11.51 3.68 1.21
C LEU A 261 -10.07 3.54 1.70
N PHE A 262 -9.21 4.53 1.48
CA PHE A 262 -7.84 4.51 1.99
C PHE A 262 -7.80 4.56 3.53
N PHE A 263 -8.73 5.24 4.18
CA PHE A 263 -8.84 5.21 5.64
C PHE A 263 -9.18 3.80 6.14
N ALA A 264 -10.14 3.12 5.52
CA ALA A 264 -10.47 1.73 5.83
C ALA A 264 -9.28 0.77 5.55
N HIS A 265 -8.54 1.02 4.48
CA HIS A 265 -7.29 0.31 4.15
C HIS A 265 -6.26 0.46 5.29
N GLN A 266 -6.08 1.67 5.83
CA GLN A 266 -5.15 1.89 6.94
C GLN A 266 -5.60 1.22 8.25
N ILE A 267 -6.92 1.14 8.51
CA ILE A 267 -7.45 0.37 9.64
C ILE A 267 -7.10 -1.12 9.47
N GLY A 268 -7.32 -1.67 8.28
CA GLY A 268 -6.90 -3.04 7.96
C GLY A 268 -5.40 -3.26 8.18
N GLY A 269 -4.58 -2.33 7.70
CA GLY A 269 -3.13 -2.37 7.90
C GLY A 269 -2.70 -2.31 9.36
N PHE A 270 -3.31 -1.42 10.15
CA PHE A 270 -3.07 -1.35 11.60
C PHE A 270 -3.36 -2.69 12.30
N LEU A 271 -4.51 -3.28 12.00
CA LEU A 271 -4.89 -4.57 12.59
C LEU A 271 -3.89 -5.66 12.20
N SER A 272 -3.47 -5.68 10.96
CA SER A 272 -2.52 -6.64 10.42
C SER A 272 -1.13 -6.52 11.07
N ALA A 273 -0.60 -5.30 11.21
CA ALA A 273 0.67 -5.08 11.88
C ALA A 273 0.64 -5.54 13.33
N TYR A 274 -0.43 -5.19 14.05
CA TYR A 274 -0.60 -5.57 15.46
C TYR A 274 -0.78 -7.08 15.63
N LEU A 275 -1.71 -7.68 14.89
CA LEU A 275 -2.00 -9.12 14.99
C LEU A 275 -0.84 -9.98 14.48
N GLY A 276 -0.06 -9.51 13.51
CA GLY A 276 1.15 -10.20 13.05
C GLY A 276 2.23 -10.24 14.11
N GLY A 277 2.46 -9.13 14.82
CA GLY A 277 3.35 -9.10 15.97
C GLY A 277 2.88 -10.03 17.11
N LEU A 278 1.58 -10.02 17.39
CA LEU A 278 0.97 -10.91 18.39
C LEU A 278 1.06 -12.39 17.97
N SER A 279 0.85 -12.72 16.70
CA SER A 279 1.02 -14.08 16.16
C SER A 279 2.43 -14.61 16.42
N TYR A 280 3.46 -13.77 16.14
CA TYR A 280 4.84 -14.17 16.39
C TYR A 280 5.14 -14.29 17.89
N GLN A 281 4.64 -13.39 18.71
CA GLN A 281 4.84 -13.43 20.16
C GLN A 281 4.22 -14.67 20.81
N LEU A 282 3.03 -15.08 20.37
CA LEU A 282 2.31 -16.21 20.98
C LEU A 282 2.72 -17.56 20.42
N PHE A 283 3.02 -17.64 19.13
CA PHE A 283 3.24 -18.92 18.42
C PHE A 283 4.65 -19.07 17.84
N GLY A 284 5.50 -18.06 17.92
CA GLY A 284 6.83 -18.07 17.34
C GLY A 284 6.86 -18.08 15.80
N ASN A 285 5.71 -17.86 15.15
CA ASN A 285 5.60 -17.85 13.69
C ASN A 285 4.45 -16.95 13.20
N TYR A 286 4.40 -16.72 11.88
CA TYR A 286 3.41 -15.86 11.23
C TYR A 286 2.23 -16.62 10.58
N THR A 287 2.10 -17.92 10.82
CA THR A 287 1.08 -18.76 10.15
C THR A 287 -0.32 -18.30 10.46
N LEU A 288 -0.62 -17.94 11.70
CA LEU A 288 -1.96 -17.49 12.11
C LEU A 288 -2.39 -16.23 11.36
N ILE A 289 -1.52 -15.22 11.27
CA ILE A 289 -1.87 -13.96 10.60
C ILE A 289 -2.11 -14.18 9.10
N TRP A 290 -1.34 -15.06 8.45
CA TRP A 290 -1.57 -15.41 7.06
C TRP A 290 -2.87 -16.20 6.84
N LEU A 291 -3.27 -17.05 7.77
CA LEU A 291 -4.57 -17.73 7.70
C LEU A 291 -5.74 -16.77 7.86
N ILE A 292 -5.62 -15.77 8.74
CA ILE A 292 -6.60 -14.69 8.84
C ILE A 292 -6.68 -13.93 7.51
N ASP A 293 -5.54 -13.58 6.93
CA ASP A 293 -5.46 -12.92 5.61
C ASP A 293 -6.13 -13.73 4.49
N VAL A 294 -5.91 -15.05 4.47
CA VAL A 294 -6.57 -15.95 3.52
C VAL A 294 -8.10 -15.87 3.63
N ILE A 295 -8.62 -15.92 4.84
CA ILE A 295 -10.09 -15.82 5.07
C ILE A 295 -10.60 -14.46 4.60
N LEU A 296 -9.93 -13.38 4.95
CA LEU A 296 -10.30 -12.03 4.52
C LEU A 296 -10.23 -11.88 3.00
N CYS A 297 -9.19 -12.42 2.36
CA CYS A 297 -9.05 -12.41 0.90
C CYS A 297 -10.15 -13.21 0.20
N LEU A 298 -10.58 -14.37 0.73
CA LEU A 298 -11.71 -15.12 0.19
C LEU A 298 -13.03 -14.36 0.31
N VAL A 299 -13.27 -13.71 1.46
CA VAL A 299 -14.44 -12.85 1.67
C VAL A 299 -14.40 -11.66 0.70
N ALA A 300 -13.25 -10.99 0.55
CA ALA A 300 -13.06 -9.88 -0.37
C ALA A 300 -13.23 -10.30 -1.84
N SER A 301 -12.78 -11.50 -2.21
CA SER A 301 -12.98 -12.08 -3.53
C SER A 301 -14.47 -12.25 -3.84
N LEU A 302 -15.23 -12.85 -2.92
CA LEU A 302 -16.68 -13.01 -3.05
C LEU A 302 -17.40 -11.65 -3.09
N ALA A 303 -17.05 -10.74 -2.18
CA ALA A 303 -17.59 -9.39 -2.14
C ALA A 303 -17.40 -8.66 -3.48
N SER A 304 -16.19 -8.73 -4.02
CA SER A 304 -15.84 -8.10 -5.30
C SER A 304 -16.61 -8.71 -6.49
N TYR A 305 -16.78 -10.02 -6.49
CA TYR A 305 -17.58 -10.71 -7.53
C TYR A 305 -19.04 -10.24 -7.56
N LEU A 306 -19.62 -9.94 -6.38
CA LEU A 306 -21.00 -9.47 -6.23
C LEU A 306 -21.20 -8.00 -6.62
N ILE A 307 -20.15 -7.25 -6.90
CA ILE A 307 -20.26 -5.85 -7.37
C ILE A 307 -20.94 -5.84 -8.74
N ARG A 308 -22.01 -5.07 -8.84
CA ARG A 308 -22.69 -4.79 -10.11
C ARG A 308 -22.12 -3.48 -10.66
N GLU A 309 -21.45 -3.55 -11.79
CA GLU A 309 -20.97 -2.37 -12.51
C GLU A 309 -22.13 -1.77 -13.34
N LYS A 310 -22.22 -0.44 -13.31
CA LYS A 310 -23.14 0.31 -14.18
C LYS A 310 -22.52 0.53 -15.53
#